data_6c097c7666ce9ff8ab96839db1871fc1
#
_entry.id   6c097c7666ce9ff8ab96839db1871fc1
#
_cell.length_a   1.000
_cell.length_b   1.000
_cell.length_c   1.000
_cell.angle_alpha   90.00
_cell.angle_beta   90.00
_cell.angle_gamma   90.00
#
_symmetry.space_group_name_H-M   'P 1'
#
loop_
_entity.id
_entity.type
_entity.pdbx_description
1 polymer ?
#
loop_
_entity_poly.entity_id
_entity_poly.type
_entity_poly.pdbx_seq_one_letter_code
_entity_poly.pdbx_strand_id
1 'polypeptide(L)'
;MNKKMFIILVLTMIMLCVSACGKTDNKEQSSVNNTSNISNTQSANLSGTVPDELEYIPDGYENPATQQGTLNKLTYDTWESFSYEQKSNKITKEAWVYLPYGYTDEEEYNVFYLSHGGWSNETTLMGTDDNPKSFKNVIDNAIQDGNIKPLIIVLPTYNNTSENDSSDYSLAIQLTNQFHNELVNDLIPAVESKYSTYAKDTTPQGLKESRDHRGFGGFSMGSVNTWNTFRYCLDYFRYFMPMSGSYTTDGEYMADLVRQQGYSSQDFFIFAASGTDDFAYSAFKAQIMAMANNSGGMFKLAKNESEGNMSFLERECYKHDAKANDEYTYNGLRFFWNGQTDTQSADNQSSSSKAYNVEQGTSKYRDFVLDNVLHSETEGDIHYNVYIPEDYDGTESYALFMTLPRYQGLYFQGVGQNVMTEEFGFMARDYIPKMIIVAPQLNDWQDTSARQTIALTEYFLDTYNIDRSRVYAEGYSGGGETMSRVMGMRPDLYTAYLQCSSQWDGNYTEVVKARVPVYFAIGEKDEYYGSEPSRNAYNAIHKLYEQEGLSNSEIDRLLVLDIKPTSYFSSEGISNQHGYGGYLFVRDKNIMGWLFGQIKK
;
A
#
# COMPACT_ATOMS: atom_id res chain seq x y z
N MET A 1 -52.42 14.29 15.45
CA MET A 1 -53.04 13.56 14.33
C MET A 1 -52.23 12.30 14.08
N ASN A 2 -52.88 11.19 14.06
CA ASN A 2 -52.49 9.84 14.42
C ASN A 2 -51.29 9.18 13.67
N LYS A 3 -50.41 8.58 14.47
CA LYS A 3 -49.29 7.68 14.12
C LYS A 3 -49.73 6.28 13.58
N LYS A 4 -50.90 6.12 13.05
CA LYS A 4 -51.44 4.81 12.60
C LYS A 4 -51.71 4.68 11.09
N MET A 5 -51.18 5.61 10.26
CA MET A 5 -51.48 5.59 8.82
C MET A 5 -50.23 5.38 7.94
N PHE A 6 -49.08 4.90 8.51
CA PHE A 6 -47.87 4.66 7.77
C PHE A 6 -47.44 3.19 7.68
N ILE A 7 -48.28 2.27 8.20
CA ILE A 7 -47.96 0.82 8.21
C ILE A 7 -48.78 -0.01 7.16
N ILE A 8 -49.67 0.62 6.41
CA ILE A 8 -50.57 -0.11 5.47
C ILE A 8 -50.15 0.05 3.98
N LEU A 9 -49.06 0.76 3.66
CA LEU A 9 -48.67 0.97 2.25
C LEU A 9 -47.40 0.19 1.82
N VAL A 10 -46.93 -0.76 2.63
CA VAL A 10 -45.75 -1.60 2.31
C VAL A 10 -46.14 -3.10 2.07
N LEU A 11 -47.42 -3.46 2.23
CA LEU A 11 -47.86 -4.87 2.14
C LEU A 11 -48.66 -5.24 0.88
N THR A 12 -48.64 -4.42 -0.17
CA THR A 12 -49.43 -4.72 -1.41
C THR A 12 -48.59 -4.65 -2.69
N MET A 13 -47.27 -4.92 -2.63
CA MET A 13 -46.48 -5.05 -3.87
C MET A 13 -45.53 -6.27 -3.84
N ILE A 14 -46.03 -7.38 -3.27
CA ILE A 14 -45.39 -8.69 -3.38
C ILE A 14 -46.45 -9.65 -3.95
N MET A 15 -46.69 -9.58 -5.24
CA MET A 15 -47.26 -10.65 -6.07
C MET A 15 -47.22 -10.19 -7.53
N LEU A 16 -46.15 -10.56 -8.23
CA LEU A 16 -46.12 -10.79 -9.68
C LEU A 16 -44.67 -10.69 -10.17
N CYS A 17 -43.92 -11.74 -9.98
CA CYS A 17 -42.79 -12.15 -10.81
C CYS A 17 -42.39 -13.58 -10.40
N VAL A 18 -43.27 -14.54 -10.71
CA VAL A 18 -42.92 -15.96 -10.76
C VAL A 18 -43.13 -16.36 -12.20
N SER A 19 -42.08 -16.39 -12.98
CA SER A 19 -41.97 -17.21 -14.21
C SER A 19 -40.63 -16.92 -14.85
N ALA A 20 -39.67 -17.80 -14.68
CA ALA A 20 -38.78 -18.31 -15.71
C ALA A 20 -37.49 -18.88 -15.10
N CYS A 21 -37.59 -20.03 -14.47
CA CYS A 21 -36.50 -21.00 -14.40
C CYS A 21 -37.11 -22.37 -14.65
N GLY A 22 -37.39 -22.68 -15.91
CA GLY A 22 -37.88 -23.98 -16.36
C GLY A 22 -36.72 -24.80 -16.92
N LYS A 23 -36.41 -25.90 -16.23
CA LYS A 23 -35.54 -26.96 -16.74
C LYS A 23 -36.08 -27.54 -18.03
N THR A 24 -35.24 -27.69 -19.04
CA THR A 24 -35.45 -28.64 -20.13
C THR A 24 -34.35 -29.69 -20.08
N ASP A 25 -34.70 -30.83 -19.51
CA ASP A 25 -33.97 -32.08 -19.71
C ASP A 25 -34.21 -32.56 -21.15
N ASN A 26 -33.17 -32.73 -21.93
CA ASN A 26 -33.18 -33.60 -23.11
C ASN A 26 -32.02 -34.59 -22.99
N LYS A 27 -32.44 -35.84 -22.70
CA LYS A 27 -31.65 -37.05 -22.91
C LYS A 27 -31.60 -37.35 -24.40
N GLU A 28 -30.40 -37.55 -24.93
CA GLU A 28 -30.18 -38.53 -25.99
C GLU A 28 -28.88 -39.31 -25.75
N GLN A 29 -29.08 -40.65 -25.77
CA GLN A 29 -28.07 -41.69 -25.70
C GLN A 29 -27.42 -41.90 -27.06
N SER A 30 -26.10 -42.08 -27.12
CA SER A 30 -25.52 -43.24 -27.85
C SER A 30 -23.99 -43.35 -27.64
N SER A 31 -23.63 -44.51 -27.06
CA SER A 31 -22.61 -45.51 -27.44
C SER A 31 -21.15 -45.15 -27.57
N VAL A 32 -20.41 -45.60 -26.59
CA VAL A 32 -19.22 -46.49 -26.56
C VAL A 32 -18.28 -46.48 -27.76
N ASN A 33 -17.00 -46.11 -27.57
CA ASN A 33 -15.85 -46.99 -27.75
C ASN A 33 -14.53 -46.42 -27.19
N ASN A 34 -13.96 -47.22 -26.34
CA ASN A 34 -12.62 -47.56 -25.92
C ASN A 34 -11.39 -46.80 -26.40
N THR A 35 -10.54 -46.62 -25.39
CA THR A 35 -9.08 -46.77 -25.28
C THR A 35 -8.18 -45.68 -25.83
N SER A 36 -7.57 -44.96 -24.88
CA SER A 36 -6.14 -45.07 -24.61
C SER A 36 -5.72 -44.05 -23.53
N ASN A 37 -5.05 -44.56 -22.52
CA ASN A 37 -4.36 -43.79 -21.48
C ASN A 37 -3.40 -42.75 -22.08
N ILE A 38 -3.65 -41.48 -21.83
CA ILE A 38 -2.61 -40.48 -21.76
C ILE A 38 -2.89 -39.68 -20.49
N SER A 39 -2.04 -39.84 -19.51
CA SER A 39 -1.92 -38.97 -18.36
C SER A 39 -1.52 -37.59 -18.87
N ASN A 40 -2.48 -36.72 -19.10
CA ASN A 40 -2.26 -35.29 -19.21
C ASN A 40 -2.45 -34.71 -17.81
N THR A 41 -1.38 -34.59 -17.07
CA THR A 41 -1.24 -33.56 -16.05
C THR A 41 -1.29 -32.23 -16.78
N GLN A 42 -2.47 -31.66 -16.93
CA GLN A 42 -2.62 -30.24 -17.20
C GLN A 42 -2.08 -29.53 -15.96
N SER A 43 -0.88 -28.96 -16.07
CA SER A 43 -0.46 -27.89 -15.18
C SER A 43 -1.52 -26.80 -15.29
N ALA A 44 -2.29 -26.59 -14.23
CA ALA A 44 -3.23 -25.48 -14.13
C ALA A 44 -2.42 -24.19 -14.33
N ASN A 45 -2.71 -23.45 -15.40
CA ASN A 45 -2.16 -22.13 -15.60
C ASN A 45 -2.82 -21.21 -14.57
N LEU A 46 -2.12 -20.97 -13.46
CA LEU A 46 -2.48 -19.93 -12.52
C LEU A 46 -2.47 -18.60 -13.30
N SER A 47 -3.64 -18.02 -13.49
CA SER A 47 -3.80 -16.76 -14.23
C SER A 47 -3.91 -15.61 -13.25
N GLY A 48 -3.06 -14.59 -13.39
CA GLY A 48 -3.20 -13.31 -12.70
C GLY A 48 -4.39 -12.48 -13.22
N THR A 49 -5.36 -13.13 -13.89
CA THR A 49 -6.53 -12.49 -14.49
C THR A 49 -7.81 -13.04 -13.85
N VAL A 50 -8.63 -12.17 -13.30
CA VAL A 50 -9.96 -12.50 -12.80
C VAL A 50 -10.84 -12.97 -13.96
N PRO A 51 -11.57 -14.11 -13.84
CA PRO A 51 -12.41 -14.63 -14.91
C PRO A 51 -13.58 -13.68 -15.23
N ASP A 52 -14.25 -13.90 -16.36
CA ASP A 52 -15.44 -13.13 -16.75
C ASP A 52 -16.62 -13.36 -15.81
N GLU A 53 -16.71 -14.58 -15.26
CA GLU A 53 -17.77 -15.02 -14.35
C GLU A 53 -17.15 -15.82 -13.21
N LEU A 54 -17.81 -15.82 -12.05
CA LEU A 54 -17.43 -16.70 -10.94
C LEU A 54 -17.47 -18.16 -11.38
N GLU A 55 -16.40 -18.88 -11.14
CA GLU A 55 -16.34 -20.32 -11.40
C GLU A 55 -16.97 -21.09 -10.24
N TYR A 56 -17.61 -22.21 -10.54
CA TYR A 56 -18.11 -23.12 -9.51
C TYR A 56 -16.94 -23.83 -8.82
N ILE A 57 -17.10 -24.09 -7.52
CA ILE A 57 -16.22 -25.04 -6.84
C ILE A 57 -16.34 -26.38 -7.55
N PRO A 58 -15.23 -27.01 -8.00
CA PRO A 58 -15.30 -28.29 -8.70
C PRO A 58 -15.95 -29.38 -7.87
N ASP A 59 -16.68 -30.27 -8.53
CA ASP A 59 -17.32 -31.42 -7.88
C ASP A 59 -16.31 -32.26 -7.12
N GLY A 60 -16.61 -32.56 -5.88
CA GLY A 60 -15.76 -33.37 -5.02
C GLY A 60 -14.79 -32.58 -4.12
N TYR A 61 -14.59 -31.29 -4.33
CA TYR A 61 -13.71 -30.49 -3.48
C TYR A 61 -14.19 -30.36 -2.03
N GLU A 62 -15.46 -30.58 -1.75
CA GLU A 62 -15.99 -30.63 -0.39
C GLU A 62 -15.56 -31.89 0.38
N ASN A 63 -15.05 -32.93 -0.32
CA ASN A 63 -14.53 -34.14 0.32
C ASN A 63 -13.06 -33.95 0.74
N PRO A 64 -12.58 -34.71 1.74
CA PRO A 64 -11.19 -34.63 2.17
C PRO A 64 -10.20 -34.88 1.02
N ALA A 65 -9.25 -33.98 0.83
CA ALA A 65 -8.15 -34.11 -0.12
C ALA A 65 -7.16 -35.20 0.33
N THR A 66 -6.33 -35.70 -0.58
CA THR A 66 -5.23 -36.59 -0.21
C THR A 66 -4.07 -35.83 0.44
N GLN A 67 -3.89 -34.57 0.07
CA GLN A 67 -2.96 -33.63 0.69
C GLN A 67 -3.74 -32.63 1.52
N GLN A 68 -3.75 -32.81 2.83
CA GLN A 68 -4.55 -31.99 3.73
C GLN A 68 -3.67 -31.05 4.53
N GLY A 69 -4.03 -29.77 4.55
CA GLY A 69 -3.51 -28.80 5.50
C GLY A 69 -4.02 -29.03 6.92
N THR A 70 -3.53 -28.26 7.86
CA THR A 70 -3.89 -28.36 9.28
C THR A 70 -4.54 -27.08 9.77
N LEU A 71 -5.47 -27.20 10.73
CA LEU A 71 -6.03 -26.08 11.47
C LEU A 71 -5.38 -26.01 12.85
N ASN A 72 -4.81 -24.87 13.18
CA ASN A 72 -4.09 -24.66 14.42
C ASN A 72 -4.74 -23.54 15.22
N LYS A 73 -5.02 -23.80 16.48
CA LYS A 73 -5.50 -22.76 17.39
C LYS A 73 -4.40 -21.80 17.76
N LEU A 74 -4.64 -20.52 17.59
CA LEU A 74 -3.81 -19.43 18.05
C LEU A 74 -4.53 -18.66 19.15
N THR A 75 -3.87 -18.50 20.30
CA THR A 75 -4.36 -17.66 21.39
C THR A 75 -3.45 -16.45 21.52
N TYR A 76 -4.01 -15.27 21.64
CA TYR A 76 -3.28 -14.02 21.77
C TYR A 76 -3.97 -13.06 22.74
N ASP A 77 -3.18 -12.22 23.36
CA ASP A 77 -3.65 -11.18 24.26
C ASP A 77 -3.95 -9.89 23.48
N THR A 78 -5.05 -9.24 23.82
CA THR A 78 -5.47 -7.97 23.25
C THR A 78 -6.24 -7.15 24.30
N TRP A 79 -6.93 -6.12 23.87
CA TRP A 79 -7.71 -5.23 24.71
C TRP A 79 -9.17 -5.22 24.27
N GLU A 80 -10.07 -5.01 25.22
CA GLU A 80 -11.48 -4.82 24.93
C GLU A 80 -11.67 -3.68 23.89
N SER A 81 -12.46 -3.94 22.84
CA SER A 81 -12.49 -3.13 21.62
C SER A 81 -12.80 -1.65 21.86
N PHE A 82 -13.71 -1.30 22.77
CA PHE A 82 -14.10 0.09 23.03
C PHE A 82 -13.18 0.82 24.02
N SER A 83 -12.34 0.11 24.71
CA SER A 83 -11.32 0.64 25.62
C SER A 83 -9.90 0.33 25.16
N TYR A 84 -9.74 0.00 23.88
CA TYR A 84 -8.46 -0.46 23.30
C TYR A 84 -7.34 0.58 23.47
N GLU A 85 -7.60 1.84 23.14
CA GLU A 85 -6.61 2.93 23.25
C GLU A 85 -6.18 3.18 24.70
N GLN A 86 -7.11 3.05 25.65
CA GLN A 86 -6.84 3.22 27.08
C GLN A 86 -6.12 2.03 27.70
N LYS A 87 -6.08 0.89 27.01
CA LYS A 87 -5.47 -0.37 27.47
C LYS A 87 -5.93 -0.76 28.88
N SER A 88 -7.21 -0.52 29.17
CA SER A 88 -7.75 -0.64 30.54
C SER A 88 -8.34 -2.00 30.84
N ASN A 89 -8.77 -2.76 29.82
CA ASN A 89 -9.39 -4.08 29.99
C ASN A 89 -8.73 -5.08 29.04
N LYS A 90 -7.75 -5.83 29.56
CA LYS A 90 -7.03 -6.85 28.81
C LYS A 90 -7.89 -8.11 28.68
N ILE A 91 -7.99 -8.64 27.47
CA ILE A 91 -8.68 -9.88 27.14
C ILE A 91 -7.76 -10.82 26.36
N THR A 92 -8.09 -12.10 26.40
CA THR A 92 -7.42 -13.10 25.58
C THR A 92 -8.40 -13.61 24.55
N LYS A 93 -8.00 -13.61 23.29
CA LYS A 93 -8.83 -14.05 22.15
C LYS A 93 -8.20 -15.23 21.41
N GLU A 94 -8.98 -15.85 20.58
CA GLU A 94 -8.59 -16.99 19.76
C GLU A 94 -8.78 -16.67 18.28
N ALA A 95 -7.90 -17.23 17.46
CA ALA A 95 -8.05 -17.31 16.01
C ALA A 95 -7.67 -18.74 15.57
N TRP A 96 -8.24 -19.20 14.48
CA TRP A 96 -7.79 -20.44 13.86
C TRP A 96 -6.91 -20.11 12.65
N VAL A 97 -5.82 -20.86 12.52
CA VAL A 97 -4.84 -20.67 11.46
C VAL A 97 -4.74 -21.96 10.64
N TYR A 98 -5.13 -21.87 9.39
CA TYR A 98 -4.92 -22.93 8.40
C TYR A 98 -3.50 -22.82 7.85
N LEU A 99 -2.78 -23.93 7.91
CA LEU A 99 -1.49 -24.13 7.26
C LEU A 99 -1.64 -25.11 6.10
N PRO A 100 -1.11 -24.82 4.90
CA PRO A 100 -1.24 -25.70 3.75
C PRO A 100 -0.50 -27.03 3.95
N TYR A 101 -0.86 -28.07 3.20
CA TYR A 101 -0.12 -29.32 3.18
C TYR A 101 1.35 -29.05 2.82
N GLY A 102 2.25 -29.66 3.58
CA GLY A 102 3.69 -29.49 3.37
C GLY A 102 4.26 -28.18 3.91
N TYR A 103 3.49 -27.41 4.69
CA TYR A 103 4.01 -26.22 5.36
C TYR A 103 5.33 -26.49 6.09
N THR A 104 6.32 -25.61 5.91
CA THR A 104 7.61 -25.62 6.61
C THR A 104 7.97 -24.21 7.06
N ASP A 105 8.83 -24.11 8.07
CA ASP A 105 9.38 -22.82 8.51
C ASP A 105 10.55 -22.33 7.62
N GLU A 106 10.89 -23.09 6.58
CA GLU A 106 11.97 -22.77 5.62
C GLU A 106 11.45 -22.03 4.38
N GLU A 107 10.13 -22.01 4.17
CA GLU A 107 9.47 -21.30 3.04
C GLU A 107 8.64 -20.13 3.57
N GLU A 108 8.51 -19.08 2.78
CA GLU A 108 7.69 -17.91 3.11
C GLU A 108 6.31 -18.03 2.45
N TYR A 109 5.25 -17.72 3.21
CA TYR A 109 3.87 -17.86 2.74
C TYR A 109 3.12 -16.54 2.75
N ASN A 110 2.29 -16.32 1.74
CA ASN A 110 1.29 -15.26 1.76
C ASN A 110 0.24 -15.55 2.85
N VAL A 111 -0.31 -14.49 3.45
CA VAL A 111 -1.28 -14.62 4.54
C VAL A 111 -2.61 -13.98 4.15
N PHE A 112 -3.70 -14.71 4.26
CA PHE A 112 -5.04 -14.20 4.05
C PHE A 112 -5.85 -14.23 5.33
N TYR A 113 -6.31 -13.08 5.79
CA TYR A 113 -7.18 -12.94 6.96
C TYR A 113 -8.65 -12.97 6.51
N LEU A 114 -9.37 -14.03 6.84
CA LEU A 114 -10.75 -14.29 6.40
C LEU A 114 -11.73 -14.09 7.57
N SER A 115 -12.37 -12.93 7.60
CA SER A 115 -13.32 -12.52 8.65
C SER A 115 -14.69 -13.16 8.49
N HIS A 116 -15.25 -13.67 9.59
CA HIS A 116 -16.61 -14.21 9.63
C HIS A 116 -17.70 -13.14 9.49
N GLY A 117 -18.93 -13.56 9.17
CA GLY A 117 -20.12 -12.71 9.10
C GLY A 117 -20.79 -12.46 10.45
N GLY A 118 -22.01 -11.92 10.44
CA GLY A 118 -22.86 -11.86 11.64
C GLY A 118 -23.29 -13.24 12.11
N TRP A 119 -23.69 -13.37 13.39
CA TRP A 119 -24.09 -14.64 14.02
C TRP A 119 -23.04 -15.75 13.92
N SER A 120 -21.77 -15.38 13.95
CA SER A 120 -20.65 -16.25 13.62
C SER A 120 -19.44 -15.96 14.52
N ASN A 121 -18.42 -16.81 14.43
CA ASN A 121 -17.15 -16.66 15.10
C ASN A 121 -16.00 -17.26 14.27
N GLU A 122 -14.80 -17.32 14.81
CA GLU A 122 -13.56 -17.79 14.16
C GLU A 122 -13.61 -19.27 13.71
N THR A 123 -14.56 -20.07 14.23
CA THR A 123 -14.74 -21.48 13.83
C THR A 123 -15.76 -21.69 12.72
N THR A 124 -16.45 -20.62 12.32
CA THR A 124 -17.63 -20.74 11.45
C THR A 124 -17.29 -21.18 10.03
N LEU A 125 -16.17 -20.75 9.48
CA LEU A 125 -15.81 -20.99 8.07
C LEU A 125 -15.12 -22.34 7.84
N MET A 126 -14.05 -22.62 8.56
CA MET A 126 -13.26 -23.86 8.37
C MET A 126 -13.40 -24.89 9.50
N GLY A 127 -14.07 -24.53 10.59
CA GLY A 127 -14.17 -25.37 11.78
C GLY A 127 -12.94 -25.32 12.67
N THR A 128 -12.64 -26.46 13.28
CA THR A 128 -11.51 -26.68 14.20
C THR A 128 -10.72 -27.90 13.72
N ASP A 129 -9.55 -28.15 14.32
CA ASP A 129 -8.75 -29.34 14.02
C ASP A 129 -9.52 -30.65 14.23
N ASP A 130 -10.26 -30.74 15.33
CA ASP A 130 -11.06 -31.93 15.68
C ASP A 130 -12.35 -32.04 14.85
N ASN A 131 -12.83 -30.95 14.26
CA ASN A 131 -14.09 -30.90 13.50
C ASN A 131 -13.99 -29.91 12.30
N PRO A 132 -13.17 -30.25 11.30
CA PRO A 132 -13.01 -29.40 10.11
C PRO A 132 -14.31 -29.40 9.28
N LYS A 133 -14.61 -28.25 8.67
CA LYS A 133 -15.75 -28.07 7.76
C LYS A 133 -15.33 -28.28 6.30
N SER A 134 -16.33 -28.47 5.43
CA SER A 134 -16.15 -28.73 4.00
C SER A 134 -15.34 -27.65 3.28
N PHE A 135 -15.43 -26.39 3.69
CA PHE A 135 -14.67 -25.32 3.07
C PHE A 135 -13.14 -25.49 3.25
N LYS A 136 -12.68 -26.09 4.37
CA LYS A 136 -11.26 -26.48 4.51
C LYS A 136 -10.85 -27.47 3.42
N ASN A 137 -11.72 -28.47 3.13
CA ASN A 137 -11.46 -29.45 2.07
C ASN A 137 -11.40 -28.81 0.69
N VAL A 138 -12.26 -27.80 0.45
CA VAL A 138 -12.22 -27.01 -0.80
C VAL A 138 -10.88 -26.36 -0.99
N ILE A 139 -10.32 -25.74 0.05
CA ILE A 139 -8.99 -25.09 -0.01
C ILE A 139 -7.89 -26.14 -0.18
N ASP A 140 -7.95 -27.26 0.55
CA ASP A 140 -6.97 -28.36 0.41
C ASP A 140 -6.93 -28.90 -1.03
N ASN A 141 -8.09 -29.21 -1.62
CA ASN A 141 -8.18 -29.71 -2.99
C ASN A 141 -7.74 -28.64 -4.02
N ALA A 142 -8.10 -27.38 -3.80
CA ALA A 142 -7.71 -26.29 -4.67
C ALA A 142 -6.17 -26.06 -4.68
N ILE A 143 -5.52 -26.21 -3.53
CA ILE A 143 -4.06 -26.14 -3.43
C ILE A 143 -3.42 -27.39 -4.04
N GLN A 144 -3.93 -28.61 -3.73
CA GLN A 144 -3.45 -29.86 -4.30
C GLN A 144 -3.47 -29.87 -5.83
N ASP A 145 -4.55 -29.32 -6.42
CA ASP A 145 -4.74 -29.27 -7.87
C ASP A 145 -4.08 -28.05 -8.53
N GLY A 146 -3.38 -27.20 -7.72
CA GLY A 146 -2.68 -26.02 -8.20
C GLY A 146 -3.60 -24.86 -8.61
N ASN A 147 -4.87 -24.86 -8.21
CA ASN A 147 -5.82 -23.77 -8.47
C ASN A 147 -5.63 -22.59 -7.51
N ILE A 148 -5.06 -22.83 -6.33
CA ILE A 148 -4.68 -21.82 -5.33
C ILE A 148 -3.23 -22.11 -4.93
N LYS A 149 -2.39 -21.08 -4.85
CA LYS A 149 -1.04 -21.21 -4.30
C LYS A 149 -1.10 -21.58 -2.81
N PRO A 150 -0.16 -22.37 -2.30
CA PRO A 150 -0.05 -22.59 -0.86
C PRO A 150 0.00 -21.26 -0.11
N LEU A 151 -0.86 -21.08 0.89
CA LEU A 151 -0.94 -19.86 1.69
C LEU A 151 -1.41 -20.19 3.11
N ILE A 152 -1.15 -19.28 4.03
CA ILE A 152 -1.69 -19.30 5.39
C ILE A 152 -3.06 -18.59 5.36
N ILE A 153 -4.11 -19.19 5.94
CA ILE A 153 -5.40 -18.51 6.13
C ILE A 153 -5.64 -18.36 7.63
N VAL A 154 -5.83 -17.13 8.06
CA VAL A 154 -6.15 -16.78 9.43
C VAL A 154 -7.64 -16.52 9.54
N LEU A 155 -8.31 -17.15 10.47
CA LEU A 155 -9.72 -17.04 10.77
C LEU A 155 -9.88 -16.27 12.09
N PRO A 156 -9.92 -14.95 12.07
CA PRO A 156 -10.06 -14.14 13.27
C PRO A 156 -11.51 -13.99 13.70
N THR A 157 -11.73 -13.44 14.89
CA THR A 157 -13.06 -12.95 15.27
C THR A 157 -13.01 -11.49 15.73
N TYR A 158 -13.97 -10.68 15.26
CA TYR A 158 -14.21 -9.34 15.78
C TYR A 158 -15.14 -9.35 17.02
N ASN A 159 -15.68 -10.51 17.41
CA ASN A 159 -16.37 -10.65 18.70
C ASN A 159 -15.42 -10.20 19.81
N ASN A 160 -15.94 -9.52 20.81
CA ASN A 160 -15.15 -8.82 21.82
C ASN A 160 -15.09 -9.60 23.13
N THR A 161 -16.07 -9.40 24.00
CA THR A 161 -16.13 -10.05 25.33
C THR A 161 -17.07 -11.25 25.37
N SER A 162 -17.85 -11.48 24.32
CA SER A 162 -18.74 -12.62 24.17
C SER A 162 -18.61 -13.23 22.77
N GLU A 163 -18.59 -14.55 22.67
CA GLU A 163 -18.58 -15.30 21.41
C GLU A 163 -19.81 -15.00 20.52
N ASN A 164 -20.85 -14.42 21.09
CA ASN A 164 -22.11 -14.11 20.42
C ASN A 164 -22.30 -12.62 20.12
N ASP A 165 -21.29 -11.76 20.30
CA ASP A 165 -21.41 -10.32 20.06
C ASP A 165 -21.85 -10.00 18.63
N SER A 166 -21.42 -10.79 17.65
CA SER A 166 -21.80 -10.67 16.24
C SER A 166 -23.28 -10.97 15.96
N SER A 167 -24.05 -11.48 16.91
CA SER A 167 -25.50 -11.69 16.78
C SER A 167 -26.34 -10.45 17.05
N ASP A 168 -25.76 -9.41 17.64
CA ASP A 168 -26.33 -8.07 17.67
C ASP A 168 -25.77 -7.27 16.48
N TYR A 169 -26.62 -6.98 15.50
CA TYR A 169 -26.21 -6.29 14.26
C TYR A 169 -25.58 -4.92 14.53
N SER A 170 -26.14 -4.15 15.46
CA SER A 170 -25.66 -2.80 15.78
C SER A 170 -24.30 -2.87 16.50
N LEU A 171 -24.12 -3.82 17.40
CA LEU A 171 -22.87 -4.07 18.07
C LEU A 171 -21.80 -4.57 17.08
N ALA A 172 -22.15 -5.51 16.20
CA ALA A 172 -21.26 -6.03 15.18
C ALA A 172 -20.67 -4.93 14.26
N ILE A 173 -21.50 -3.96 13.83
CA ILE A 173 -21.03 -2.78 13.08
C ILE A 173 -20.00 -1.98 13.89
N GLN A 174 -20.24 -1.76 15.17
CA GLN A 174 -19.31 -1.01 16.02
C GLN A 174 -18.01 -1.78 16.26
N LEU A 175 -18.09 -3.08 16.48
CA LEU A 175 -16.93 -3.94 16.70
C LEU A 175 -16.06 -4.05 15.46
N THR A 176 -16.65 -4.24 14.27
CA THR A 176 -15.88 -4.26 13.02
C THR A 176 -15.17 -2.93 12.75
N ASN A 177 -15.76 -1.81 13.19
CA ASN A 177 -15.10 -0.50 13.07
C ASN A 177 -13.90 -0.33 14.02
N GLN A 178 -13.85 -1.04 15.15
CA GLN A 178 -12.75 -1.00 16.11
C GLN A 178 -11.67 -2.08 15.85
N PHE A 179 -12.02 -3.15 15.12
CA PHE A 179 -11.19 -4.33 14.96
C PHE A 179 -9.80 -4.06 14.38
N HIS A 180 -9.65 -3.01 13.59
CA HIS A 180 -8.37 -2.61 12.99
C HIS A 180 -7.26 -2.38 14.03
N ASN A 181 -7.60 -1.89 15.25
CA ASN A 181 -6.64 -1.68 16.33
C ASN A 181 -6.03 -3.00 16.81
N GLU A 182 -6.87 -3.97 17.11
CA GLU A 182 -6.48 -5.32 17.49
C GLU A 182 -5.74 -6.03 16.36
N LEU A 183 -6.25 -5.90 15.13
CA LEU A 183 -5.72 -6.58 13.96
C LEU A 183 -4.23 -6.28 13.75
N VAL A 184 -3.86 -4.99 13.70
CA VAL A 184 -2.48 -4.60 13.35
C VAL A 184 -1.51 -4.62 14.53
N ASN A 185 -2.01 -4.45 15.77
CA ASN A 185 -1.12 -4.36 16.93
C ASN A 185 -0.97 -5.67 17.71
N ASP A 186 -1.93 -6.59 17.62
CA ASP A 186 -1.95 -7.81 18.43
C ASP A 186 -2.04 -9.08 17.57
N LEU A 187 -3.02 -9.20 16.67
CA LEU A 187 -3.26 -10.42 15.91
C LEU A 187 -2.19 -10.68 14.84
N ILE A 188 -1.90 -9.70 13.95
CA ILE A 188 -0.87 -9.87 12.91
C ILE A 188 0.48 -10.21 13.55
N PRO A 189 0.99 -9.46 14.57
CA PRO A 189 2.21 -9.84 15.26
C PRO A 189 2.18 -11.24 15.88
N ALA A 190 1.05 -11.66 16.46
CA ALA A 190 0.92 -12.98 17.05
C ALA A 190 0.97 -14.11 16.00
N VAL A 191 0.37 -13.90 14.82
CA VAL A 191 0.42 -14.85 13.70
C VAL A 191 1.83 -14.91 13.11
N GLU A 192 2.37 -13.77 12.72
CA GLU A 192 3.58 -13.68 11.89
C GLU A 192 4.88 -13.82 12.70
N SER A 193 4.81 -13.77 14.05
CA SER A 193 5.91 -14.22 14.91
C SER A 193 5.96 -15.74 15.08
N LYS A 194 4.86 -16.44 14.77
CA LYS A 194 4.73 -17.88 15.01
C LYS A 194 4.87 -18.72 13.75
N TYR A 195 4.46 -18.18 12.61
CA TYR A 195 4.46 -18.89 11.33
C TYR A 195 5.35 -18.17 10.32
N SER A 196 5.95 -18.91 9.41
CA SER A 196 6.82 -18.36 8.38
C SER A 196 6.00 -17.62 7.33
N THR A 197 6.23 -16.33 7.22
CA THR A 197 5.58 -15.40 6.28
C THR A 197 6.63 -14.50 5.64
N TYR A 198 6.25 -13.67 4.71
CA TYR A 198 7.16 -12.68 4.12
C TYR A 198 7.55 -11.53 5.08
N ALA A 199 7.02 -11.48 6.30
CA ALA A 199 7.44 -10.51 7.30
C ALA A 199 8.78 -10.93 7.91
N LYS A 200 9.80 -10.09 7.74
CA LYS A 200 11.13 -10.33 8.31
C LYS A 200 11.16 -10.21 9.84
N ASP A 201 10.28 -9.40 10.38
CA ASP A 201 10.02 -9.25 11.81
C ASP A 201 8.61 -8.71 12.03
N THR A 202 8.16 -8.70 13.29
CA THR A 202 6.81 -8.25 13.66
C THR A 202 6.78 -6.82 14.22
N THR A 203 7.81 -6.04 13.96
CA THR A 203 7.74 -4.59 14.19
C THR A 203 6.72 -3.95 13.23
N PRO A 204 6.12 -2.81 13.58
CA PRO A 204 5.22 -2.11 12.65
C PRO A 204 5.84 -1.88 11.27
N GLN A 205 7.16 -1.62 11.22
CA GLN A 205 7.86 -1.40 9.96
C GLN A 205 8.01 -2.71 9.15
N GLY A 206 8.49 -3.79 9.76
CA GLY A 206 8.64 -5.09 9.09
C GLY A 206 7.31 -5.64 8.57
N LEU A 207 6.22 -5.40 9.33
CA LEU A 207 4.86 -5.77 8.91
C LEU A 207 4.35 -4.91 7.73
N LYS A 208 4.70 -3.62 7.67
CA LYS A 208 4.36 -2.76 6.54
C LYS A 208 5.16 -3.11 5.28
N GLU A 209 6.42 -3.45 5.41
CA GLU A 209 7.28 -3.87 4.29
C GLU A 209 6.78 -5.14 3.60
N SER A 210 6.13 -6.04 4.33
CA SER A 210 5.55 -7.27 3.81
C SER A 210 4.05 -7.16 3.44
N ARG A 211 3.48 -5.93 3.35
CA ARG A 211 2.05 -5.69 3.08
C ARG A 211 1.54 -6.35 1.79
N ASP A 212 2.37 -6.46 0.77
CA ASP A 212 2.01 -7.02 -0.53
C ASP A 212 1.75 -8.54 -0.47
N HIS A 213 2.13 -9.15 0.63
CA HIS A 213 1.90 -10.57 0.92
C HIS A 213 0.72 -10.81 1.88
N ARG A 214 -0.09 -9.76 2.18
CA ARG A 214 -1.29 -9.89 3.00
C ARG A 214 -2.55 -9.50 2.26
N GLY A 215 -3.60 -10.32 2.50
CA GLY A 215 -4.95 -10.04 2.07
C GLY A 215 -5.94 -10.11 3.23
N PHE A 216 -7.02 -9.35 3.12
CA PHE A 216 -8.12 -9.37 4.07
C PHE A 216 -9.45 -9.49 3.33
N GLY A 217 -10.33 -10.37 3.80
CA GLY A 217 -11.63 -10.55 3.17
C GLY A 217 -12.70 -11.06 4.12
N GLY A 218 -13.94 -11.07 3.66
CA GLY A 218 -15.05 -11.62 4.41
C GLY A 218 -16.38 -11.38 3.75
N PHE A 219 -17.37 -12.16 4.15
CA PHE A 219 -18.72 -12.15 3.65
C PHE A 219 -19.69 -11.48 4.63
N SER A 220 -20.71 -10.75 4.14
CA SER A 220 -21.72 -10.13 5.00
C SER A 220 -21.11 -9.09 5.95
N MET A 221 -21.24 -9.28 7.26
CA MET A 221 -20.56 -8.44 8.28
C MET A 221 -19.03 -8.55 8.16
N GLY A 222 -18.50 -9.67 7.68
CA GLY A 222 -17.07 -9.80 7.34
C GLY A 222 -16.67 -8.90 6.17
N SER A 223 -17.58 -8.61 5.24
CA SER A 223 -17.36 -7.60 4.19
C SER A 223 -17.32 -6.18 4.78
N VAL A 224 -18.18 -5.88 5.75
CA VAL A 224 -18.14 -4.60 6.49
C VAL A 224 -16.80 -4.46 7.22
N ASN A 225 -16.31 -5.55 7.82
CA ASN A 225 -14.99 -5.58 8.45
C ASN A 225 -13.87 -5.39 7.42
N THR A 226 -14.02 -5.97 6.23
CA THR A 226 -13.07 -5.76 5.11
C THR A 226 -12.99 -4.29 4.71
N TRP A 227 -14.13 -3.61 4.58
CA TRP A 227 -14.16 -2.17 4.30
C TRP A 227 -13.55 -1.32 5.43
N ASN A 228 -13.74 -1.71 6.69
CA ASN A 228 -13.08 -1.05 7.81
C ASN A 228 -11.57 -1.30 7.81
N THR A 229 -11.11 -2.51 7.47
CA THR A 229 -9.69 -2.80 7.29
C THR A 229 -9.10 -1.98 6.14
N PHE A 230 -9.81 -1.84 5.03
CA PHE A 230 -9.41 -0.96 3.92
C PHE A 230 -9.28 0.50 4.37
N ARG A 231 -10.20 0.99 5.22
CA ARG A 231 -10.19 2.37 5.73
C ARG A 231 -8.98 2.71 6.60
N TYR A 232 -8.43 1.73 7.33
CA TYR A 232 -7.46 2.00 8.39
C TYR A 232 -6.12 1.29 8.21
N CYS A 233 -6.03 0.28 7.33
CA CYS A 233 -4.91 -0.65 7.32
C CYS A 233 -4.29 -0.85 5.92
N LEU A 234 -4.35 0.13 5.02
CA LEU A 234 -3.66 0.04 3.72
C LEU A 234 -2.15 -0.13 3.88
N ASP A 235 -1.56 0.35 4.98
CA ASP A 235 -0.17 0.12 5.36
C ASP A 235 0.20 -1.37 5.54
N TYR A 236 -0.80 -2.22 5.83
CA TYR A 236 -0.58 -3.62 6.20
C TYR A 236 -1.12 -4.61 5.19
N PHE A 237 -2.00 -4.18 4.26
CA PHE A 237 -2.68 -5.05 3.31
C PHE A 237 -2.67 -4.47 1.90
N ARG A 238 -2.41 -5.34 0.90
CA ARG A 238 -2.55 -5.02 -0.52
C ARG A 238 -3.87 -5.53 -1.08
N TYR A 239 -4.33 -6.72 -0.67
CA TYR A 239 -5.47 -7.41 -1.25
C TYR A 239 -6.69 -7.38 -0.35
N PHE A 240 -7.84 -7.02 -0.92
CA PHE A 240 -9.11 -6.94 -0.20
C PHE A 240 -10.20 -7.72 -0.93
N MET A 241 -10.97 -8.51 -0.16
CA MET A 241 -12.05 -9.35 -0.70
C MET A 241 -13.36 -9.09 0.05
N PRO A 242 -14.00 -7.94 -0.16
CA PRO A 242 -15.35 -7.71 0.36
C PRO A 242 -16.39 -8.51 -0.43
N MET A 243 -17.28 -9.23 0.25
CA MET A 243 -18.30 -10.08 -0.36
C MET A 243 -19.66 -9.81 0.27
N SER A 244 -20.66 -9.40 -0.53
CA SER A 244 -22.06 -9.21 -0.11
C SER A 244 -22.26 -8.38 1.16
N GLY A 245 -21.58 -7.24 1.26
CA GLY A 245 -21.73 -6.31 2.39
C GLY A 245 -21.15 -4.95 2.05
N SER A 246 -21.96 -3.89 2.09
CA SER A 246 -21.58 -2.52 1.74
C SER A 246 -21.21 -1.70 2.99
N TYR A 247 -20.46 -0.63 2.74
CA TYR A 247 -20.09 0.37 3.73
C TYR A 247 -20.70 1.75 3.39
N THR A 248 -20.49 2.27 2.18
CA THR A 248 -20.99 3.57 1.73
C THR A 248 -21.18 3.61 0.21
N THR A 249 -22.05 4.47 -0.27
CA THR A 249 -22.22 4.76 -1.71
C THR A 249 -21.53 6.07 -2.12
N ASP A 250 -20.66 6.60 -1.28
CA ASP A 250 -19.84 7.78 -1.56
C ASP A 250 -18.47 7.34 -2.09
N GLY A 251 -18.30 7.36 -3.41
CA GLY A 251 -17.08 6.93 -4.08
C GLY A 251 -15.91 7.90 -3.86
N GLU A 252 -16.18 9.20 -3.76
CA GLU A 252 -15.14 10.20 -3.48
C GLU A 252 -14.62 10.07 -2.05
N TYR A 253 -15.51 9.85 -1.08
CA TYR A 253 -15.10 9.55 0.29
C TYR A 253 -14.18 8.33 0.37
N MET A 254 -14.48 7.26 -0.38
CA MET A 254 -13.60 6.07 -0.42
C MET A 254 -12.25 6.38 -1.05
N ALA A 255 -12.21 7.24 -2.08
CA ALA A 255 -10.97 7.69 -2.68
C ALA A 255 -10.15 8.58 -1.72
N ASP A 256 -10.83 9.45 -0.97
CA ASP A 256 -10.17 10.28 0.04
C ASP A 256 -9.54 9.46 1.16
N LEU A 257 -10.15 8.35 1.56
CA LEU A 257 -9.55 7.42 2.53
C LEU A 257 -8.22 6.84 2.05
N VAL A 258 -8.12 6.51 0.76
CA VAL A 258 -6.88 6.02 0.16
C VAL A 258 -5.82 7.13 0.15
N ARG A 259 -6.18 8.33 -0.32
CA ARG A 259 -5.28 9.50 -0.36
C ARG A 259 -4.78 9.89 1.04
N GLN A 260 -5.66 9.87 2.04
CA GLN A 260 -5.33 10.20 3.44
C GLN A 260 -4.35 9.22 4.06
N GLN A 261 -4.35 7.97 3.63
CA GLN A 261 -3.38 6.96 4.05
C GLN A 261 -2.08 7.00 3.21
N GLY A 262 -1.98 7.92 2.22
CA GLY A 262 -0.79 8.09 1.40
C GLY A 262 -0.67 7.10 0.24
N TYR A 263 -1.76 6.42 -0.14
CA TYR A 263 -1.80 5.42 -1.20
C TYR A 263 -2.47 5.92 -2.48
N SER A 264 -2.26 5.20 -3.56
CA SER A 264 -2.78 5.44 -4.89
C SER A 264 -3.55 4.22 -5.42
N SER A 265 -4.09 4.33 -6.61
CA SER A 265 -4.78 3.23 -7.31
C SER A 265 -3.86 2.03 -7.63
N GLN A 266 -2.55 2.17 -7.54
CA GLN A 266 -1.58 1.10 -7.83
C GLN A 266 -1.23 0.25 -6.60
N ASP A 267 -1.66 0.69 -5.42
CA ASP A 267 -1.16 0.13 -4.16
C ASP A 267 -2.04 -0.99 -3.59
N PHE A 268 -3.18 -1.28 -4.20
CA PHE A 268 -4.09 -2.32 -3.71
C PHE A 268 -4.91 -2.92 -4.85
N PHE A 269 -5.49 -4.10 -4.58
CA PHE A 269 -6.50 -4.70 -5.44
C PHE A 269 -7.70 -5.19 -4.62
N ILE A 270 -8.90 -4.88 -5.11
CA ILE A 270 -10.18 -5.30 -4.52
C ILE A 270 -10.83 -6.35 -5.41
N PHE A 271 -11.04 -7.56 -4.89
CA PHE A 271 -11.90 -8.57 -5.51
C PHE A 271 -13.25 -8.57 -4.80
N ALA A 272 -14.27 -8.06 -5.46
CA ALA A 272 -15.62 -7.95 -4.92
C ALA A 272 -16.56 -8.96 -5.59
N ALA A 273 -17.44 -9.61 -4.80
CA ALA A 273 -18.42 -10.56 -5.33
C ALA A 273 -19.75 -10.51 -4.58
N SER A 274 -20.86 -10.75 -5.29
CA SER A 274 -22.20 -10.87 -4.71
C SER A 274 -23.16 -11.63 -5.60
N GLY A 275 -24.19 -12.24 -5.01
CA GLY A 275 -25.28 -12.91 -5.72
C GLY A 275 -26.45 -11.96 -6.03
N THR A 276 -27.12 -12.15 -7.18
CA THR A 276 -28.22 -11.25 -7.59
C THR A 276 -29.46 -11.36 -6.70
N ASP A 277 -29.67 -12.52 -6.06
CA ASP A 277 -30.78 -12.78 -5.13
C ASP A 277 -30.41 -12.55 -3.66
N ASP A 278 -29.20 -12.02 -3.41
CA ASP A 278 -28.71 -11.65 -2.10
C ASP A 278 -29.38 -10.34 -1.64
N PHE A 279 -29.85 -10.29 -0.40
CA PHE A 279 -30.50 -9.08 0.13
C PHE A 279 -29.52 -7.88 0.20
N ALA A 280 -28.21 -8.11 0.32
CA ALA A 280 -27.18 -7.08 0.36
C ALA A 280 -26.76 -6.60 -1.05
N TYR A 281 -27.11 -7.34 -2.11
CA TYR A 281 -26.63 -7.12 -3.47
C TYR A 281 -26.82 -5.68 -3.96
N SER A 282 -28.04 -5.14 -3.84
CA SER A 282 -28.33 -3.81 -4.39
C SER A 282 -27.47 -2.71 -3.76
N ALA A 283 -27.29 -2.75 -2.44
CA ALA A 283 -26.46 -1.77 -1.72
C ALA A 283 -24.97 -1.98 -2.02
N PHE A 284 -24.54 -3.25 -2.10
CA PHE A 284 -23.14 -3.59 -2.40
C PHE A 284 -22.75 -3.17 -3.81
N LYS A 285 -23.56 -3.51 -4.83
CA LYS A 285 -23.36 -3.07 -6.21
C LYS A 285 -23.36 -1.54 -6.33
N ALA A 286 -24.27 -0.87 -5.63
CA ALA A 286 -24.32 0.59 -5.64
C ALA A 286 -23.01 1.21 -5.12
N GLN A 287 -22.41 0.65 -4.06
CA GLN A 287 -21.10 1.06 -3.58
C GLN A 287 -20.01 0.84 -4.64
N ILE A 288 -19.89 -0.35 -5.19
CA ILE A 288 -18.86 -0.68 -6.20
C ILE A 288 -18.98 0.26 -7.41
N MET A 289 -20.20 0.50 -7.91
CA MET A 289 -20.43 1.40 -9.04
C MET A 289 -20.15 2.86 -8.68
N ALA A 290 -20.44 3.30 -7.46
CA ALA A 290 -20.08 4.64 -6.98
C ALA A 290 -18.57 4.81 -6.89
N MET A 291 -17.85 3.82 -6.39
CA MET A 291 -16.38 3.82 -6.38
C MET A 291 -15.81 3.88 -7.79
N ALA A 292 -16.32 3.08 -8.73
CA ALA A 292 -15.85 3.07 -10.12
C ALA A 292 -16.13 4.39 -10.87
N ASN A 293 -17.26 5.04 -10.61
CA ASN A 293 -17.71 6.18 -11.41
C ASN A 293 -17.48 7.56 -10.76
N ASN A 294 -17.38 7.62 -9.44
CA ASN A 294 -17.40 8.87 -8.66
C ASN A 294 -16.20 8.98 -7.70
N SER A 295 -15.02 8.49 -8.09
CA SER A 295 -13.82 8.48 -7.24
C SER A 295 -12.64 9.26 -7.82
N GLY A 296 -12.88 10.05 -8.87
CA GLY A 296 -11.80 10.76 -9.57
C GLY A 296 -10.76 9.81 -10.20
N GLY A 297 -11.16 8.56 -10.53
CA GLY A 297 -10.28 7.55 -11.14
C GLY A 297 -9.49 6.71 -10.13
N MET A 298 -9.69 6.90 -8.81
CA MET A 298 -9.02 6.09 -7.79
C MET A 298 -9.35 4.60 -7.88
N PHE A 299 -10.59 4.25 -8.24
CA PHE A 299 -11.03 2.88 -8.41
C PHE A 299 -11.38 2.61 -9.87
N LYS A 300 -10.70 1.64 -10.48
CA LYS A 300 -10.92 1.27 -11.87
C LYS A 300 -11.25 -0.22 -11.95
N LEU A 301 -12.43 -0.53 -12.52
CA LEU A 301 -12.83 -1.91 -12.77
C LEU A 301 -11.92 -2.56 -13.82
N ALA A 302 -11.35 -3.70 -13.48
CA ALA A 302 -10.43 -4.45 -14.32
C ALA A 302 -10.41 -5.93 -13.94
N LYS A 303 -9.82 -6.75 -14.81
CA LYS A 303 -9.62 -8.18 -14.58
C LYS A 303 -8.24 -8.52 -14.03
N ASN A 304 -7.31 -7.61 -14.07
CA ASN A 304 -5.96 -7.80 -13.57
C ASN A 304 -5.39 -6.49 -13.03
N GLU A 305 -4.32 -6.60 -12.26
CA GLU A 305 -3.69 -5.45 -11.59
C GLU A 305 -3.01 -4.47 -12.57
N SER A 306 -2.70 -4.88 -13.79
CA SER A 306 -2.13 -3.99 -14.80
C SER A 306 -3.15 -3.09 -15.49
N GLU A 307 -4.42 -3.46 -15.45
CA GLU A 307 -5.53 -2.72 -16.08
C GLU A 307 -6.31 -1.85 -15.09
N GLY A 308 -6.25 -2.17 -13.79
CA GLY A 308 -6.94 -1.45 -12.72
C GLY A 308 -6.81 -2.16 -11.39
N ASN A 309 -7.61 -1.74 -10.40
CA ASN A 309 -7.43 -2.15 -9.00
C ASN A 309 -8.70 -2.67 -8.33
N MET A 310 -9.74 -2.96 -9.09
CA MET A 310 -10.98 -3.48 -8.55
C MET A 310 -11.67 -4.39 -9.56
N SER A 311 -12.11 -5.57 -9.15
CA SER A 311 -13.03 -6.41 -9.91
C SER A 311 -14.35 -6.55 -9.18
N PHE A 312 -15.42 -6.73 -9.93
CA PHE A 312 -16.73 -7.05 -9.37
C PHE A 312 -17.39 -8.16 -10.16
N LEU A 313 -17.57 -9.31 -9.53
CA LEU A 313 -18.22 -10.48 -10.12
C LEU A 313 -19.58 -10.72 -9.47
N GLU A 314 -20.54 -11.06 -10.31
CA GLU A 314 -21.92 -11.33 -9.92
C GLU A 314 -22.26 -12.80 -10.20
N ARG A 315 -22.97 -13.45 -9.25
CA ARG A 315 -23.52 -14.79 -9.49
C ARG A 315 -25.04 -14.70 -9.56
N GLU A 316 -25.59 -15.06 -10.71
CA GLU A 316 -27.04 -15.05 -10.90
C GLU A 316 -27.74 -16.07 -9.98
N CYS A 317 -28.88 -15.67 -9.40
CA CYS A 317 -29.71 -16.47 -8.49
C CYS A 317 -29.03 -16.92 -7.18
N TYR A 318 -27.83 -16.46 -6.83
CA TYR A 318 -27.20 -16.76 -5.55
C TYR A 318 -27.74 -15.87 -4.44
N LYS A 319 -27.93 -16.47 -3.28
CA LYS A 319 -28.48 -15.86 -2.07
C LYS A 319 -27.39 -15.58 -1.04
N HIS A 320 -27.81 -15.00 0.08
CA HIS A 320 -26.92 -14.69 1.20
C HIS A 320 -26.71 -15.94 2.07
N ASP A 321 -25.84 -16.85 1.68
CA ASP A 321 -25.62 -18.13 2.36
C ASP A 321 -24.15 -18.58 2.33
N ALA A 322 -23.87 -19.68 3.03
CA ALA A 322 -22.51 -20.23 3.14
C ALA A 322 -21.95 -20.69 1.79
N LYS A 323 -22.78 -21.23 0.90
CA LYS A 323 -22.34 -21.67 -0.42
C LYS A 323 -21.82 -20.49 -1.25
N ALA A 324 -22.52 -19.36 -1.19
CA ALA A 324 -22.07 -18.13 -1.84
C ALA A 324 -20.73 -17.64 -1.30
N ASN A 325 -20.60 -17.62 0.04
CA ASN A 325 -19.33 -17.26 0.69
C ASN A 325 -18.16 -18.13 0.23
N ASP A 326 -18.35 -19.45 0.24
CA ASP A 326 -17.30 -20.42 -0.10
C ASP A 326 -16.86 -20.28 -1.56
N GLU A 327 -17.83 -20.13 -2.48
CA GLU A 327 -17.56 -19.98 -3.89
C GLU A 327 -16.86 -18.64 -4.21
N TYR A 328 -17.26 -17.53 -3.57
CA TYR A 328 -16.61 -16.23 -3.77
C TYR A 328 -15.19 -16.23 -3.21
N THR A 329 -14.99 -16.81 -2.03
CA THR A 329 -13.66 -16.93 -1.41
C THR A 329 -12.74 -17.79 -2.27
N TYR A 330 -13.21 -18.94 -2.77
CA TYR A 330 -12.47 -19.80 -3.69
C TYR A 330 -12.00 -19.03 -4.93
N ASN A 331 -12.90 -18.27 -5.58
CA ASN A 331 -12.56 -17.50 -6.78
C ASN A 331 -11.53 -16.40 -6.51
N GLY A 332 -11.68 -15.65 -5.42
CA GLY A 332 -10.75 -14.57 -5.09
C GLY A 332 -9.35 -15.07 -4.73
N LEU A 333 -9.25 -16.17 -3.97
CA LEU A 333 -7.96 -16.77 -3.62
C LEU A 333 -7.23 -17.37 -4.84
N ARG A 334 -7.93 -17.77 -5.87
CA ARG A 334 -7.34 -18.23 -7.15
C ARG A 334 -6.68 -17.09 -7.92
N PHE A 335 -7.09 -15.87 -7.67
CA PHE A 335 -6.55 -14.68 -8.34
C PHE A 335 -5.39 -14.05 -7.57
N PHE A 336 -5.51 -13.89 -6.26
CA PHE A 336 -4.51 -13.20 -5.45
C PHE A 336 -3.15 -13.89 -5.52
N TRP A 337 -2.08 -13.09 -5.70
CA TRP A 337 -0.68 -13.50 -5.84
C TRP A 337 -0.35 -14.38 -7.06
N ASN A 338 -1.30 -14.68 -7.94
CA ASN A 338 -1.07 -15.57 -9.08
C ASN A 338 -0.46 -14.86 -10.31
N GLY A 339 -0.44 -13.53 -10.33
CA GLY A 339 0.31 -12.72 -11.29
C GLY A 339 1.79 -12.57 -10.93
N GLN A 340 2.20 -12.98 -9.75
CA GLN A 340 3.58 -12.98 -9.30
C GLN A 340 4.21 -14.33 -9.64
N THR A 341 5.20 -14.36 -10.54
CA THR A 341 5.98 -15.57 -10.81
C THR A 341 6.88 -15.83 -9.61
N ASP A 342 6.66 -16.95 -8.90
CA ASP A 342 7.60 -17.45 -7.91
C ASP A 342 8.90 -17.83 -8.58
N THR A 343 9.91 -16.98 -8.47
CA THR A 343 11.29 -17.38 -8.66
C THR A 343 11.91 -17.67 -7.30
N GLN A 344 11.63 -18.85 -6.76
CA GLN A 344 12.51 -19.44 -5.76
C GLN A 344 13.54 -20.28 -6.49
N SER A 345 14.74 -19.84 -6.56
CA SER A 345 16.04 -20.41 -6.18
C SER A 345 17.17 -19.77 -6.98
N ALA A 346 18.19 -19.41 -6.24
CA ALA A 346 19.52 -18.96 -6.65
C ALA A 346 19.63 -17.50 -7.09
N ASP A 347 20.17 -16.71 -6.14
CA ASP A 347 21.02 -15.56 -6.38
C ASP A 347 20.88 -14.90 -7.76
N ASN A 348 19.97 -13.97 -7.84
CA ASN A 348 20.17 -12.69 -8.52
C ASN A 348 18.91 -11.84 -8.33
N GLN A 349 19.04 -10.75 -7.61
CA GLN A 349 18.12 -9.65 -7.64
C GLN A 349 17.79 -9.27 -9.08
N SER A 350 16.60 -9.65 -9.56
CA SER A 350 15.95 -8.89 -10.61
C SER A 350 14.53 -8.60 -10.09
N SER A 351 14.37 -7.41 -9.55
CA SER A 351 13.10 -6.74 -9.36
C SER A 351 12.21 -7.03 -10.57
N SER A 352 10.95 -7.48 -10.31
CA SER A 352 9.91 -7.32 -11.32
C SER A 352 9.76 -5.81 -11.54
N SER A 353 10.46 -5.30 -12.54
CA SER A 353 10.42 -3.90 -12.91
C SER A 353 8.98 -3.58 -13.29
N LYS A 354 8.33 -2.73 -12.50
CA LYS A 354 7.24 -1.88 -12.97
C LYS A 354 7.72 -1.39 -14.34
N ALA A 355 7.01 -1.73 -15.41
CA ALA A 355 7.46 -1.33 -16.76
C ALA A 355 7.29 0.19 -16.85
N TYR A 356 8.29 0.91 -16.38
CA TYR A 356 8.35 2.35 -16.52
C TYR A 356 8.59 2.71 -17.99
N ASN A 357 7.73 3.53 -18.53
CA ASN A 357 7.92 4.09 -19.86
C ASN A 357 8.84 5.31 -19.74
N VAL A 358 10.07 5.18 -20.19
CA VAL A 358 11.09 6.22 -20.08
C VAL A 358 11.67 6.53 -21.44
N GLU A 359 11.64 7.78 -21.83
CA GLU A 359 12.38 8.32 -22.95
C GLU A 359 13.73 8.85 -22.46
N GLN A 360 14.82 8.32 -23.01
CA GLN A 360 16.17 8.74 -22.63
C GLN A 360 16.58 9.99 -23.42
N GLY A 361 17.12 10.96 -22.71
CA GLY A 361 17.71 12.13 -23.32
C GLY A 361 18.97 11.79 -24.13
N THR A 362 19.26 12.61 -25.12
CA THR A 362 20.39 12.40 -26.06
C THR A 362 21.54 13.39 -25.84
N SER A 363 21.34 14.45 -25.09
CA SER A 363 22.34 15.47 -24.80
C SER A 363 22.93 15.30 -23.41
N LYS A 364 24.17 15.78 -23.21
CA LYS A 364 24.87 15.69 -21.92
C LYS A 364 25.42 17.06 -21.50
N TYR A 365 25.42 17.30 -20.20
CA TYR A 365 26.12 18.39 -19.57
C TYR A 365 26.90 17.91 -18.33
N ARG A 366 28.23 18.00 -18.34
CA ARG A 366 29.13 17.53 -17.27
C ARG A 366 28.74 16.13 -16.75
N ASP A 367 28.54 15.19 -17.69
CA ASP A 367 28.14 13.78 -17.51
C ASP A 367 26.69 13.52 -17.11
N PHE A 368 25.89 14.55 -16.84
CA PHE A 368 24.44 14.40 -16.73
C PHE A 368 23.82 14.19 -18.12
N VAL A 369 23.01 13.16 -18.29
CA VAL A 369 22.11 13.00 -19.42
C VAL A 369 20.93 13.94 -19.20
N LEU A 370 20.69 14.85 -20.16
CA LEU A 370 19.66 15.88 -20.05
C LEU A 370 18.36 15.44 -20.70
N ASP A 371 17.26 15.90 -20.15
CA ASP A 371 15.90 15.75 -20.70
C ASP A 371 15.48 14.28 -20.90
N ASN A 372 15.68 13.48 -19.88
CA ASN A 372 14.98 12.19 -19.82
C ASN A 372 13.52 12.46 -19.41
N VAL A 373 12.61 11.65 -19.91
CA VAL A 373 11.19 11.77 -19.58
C VAL A 373 10.68 10.46 -18.99
N LEU A 374 10.21 10.51 -17.77
CA LEU A 374 9.41 9.42 -17.18
C LEU A 374 7.94 9.71 -17.50
N HIS A 375 7.33 8.89 -18.33
CA HIS A 375 5.90 8.95 -18.64
C HIS A 375 5.13 8.29 -17.49
N SER A 376 4.65 9.08 -16.54
CA SER A 376 3.84 8.60 -15.43
C SER A 376 2.36 8.62 -15.81
N GLU A 377 1.67 7.53 -15.56
CA GLU A 377 0.23 7.45 -15.82
C GLU A 377 -0.59 8.40 -14.94
N THR A 378 -0.08 8.73 -13.75
CA THR A 378 -0.77 9.59 -12.78
C THR A 378 -0.28 11.02 -12.78
N GLU A 379 1.03 11.24 -12.98
CA GLU A 379 1.66 12.56 -12.85
C GLU A 379 2.07 13.17 -14.22
N GLY A 380 1.72 12.48 -15.34
CA GLY A 380 2.07 12.90 -16.69
C GLY A 380 3.56 12.79 -16.98
N ASP A 381 4.04 13.60 -17.92
CA ASP A 381 5.44 13.59 -18.33
C ASP A 381 6.30 14.29 -17.26
N ILE A 382 7.29 13.57 -16.73
CA ILE A 382 8.21 14.05 -15.72
C ILE A 382 9.60 14.18 -16.34
N HIS A 383 10.00 15.41 -16.63
CA HIS A 383 11.32 15.71 -17.18
C HIS A 383 12.38 15.71 -16.09
N TYR A 384 13.54 15.12 -16.36
CA TYR A 384 14.65 15.08 -15.41
C TYR A 384 16.00 14.95 -16.09
N ASN A 385 17.03 15.36 -15.37
CA ASN A 385 18.42 15.16 -15.75
C ASN A 385 19.05 14.17 -14.78
N VAL A 386 19.88 13.26 -15.26
CA VAL A 386 20.44 12.18 -14.43
C VAL A 386 21.93 12.00 -14.68
N TYR A 387 22.66 11.80 -13.59
CA TYR A 387 24.01 11.27 -13.59
C TYR A 387 24.01 9.85 -13.02
N ILE A 388 24.47 8.92 -13.82
CA ILE A 388 24.74 7.54 -13.41
C ILE A 388 26.24 7.32 -13.60
N PRO A 389 27.00 6.92 -12.57
CA PRO A 389 28.42 6.62 -12.71
C PRO A 389 28.68 5.59 -13.81
N GLU A 390 29.77 5.74 -14.55
CA GLU A 390 30.08 4.86 -15.69
C GLU A 390 30.35 3.40 -15.28
N ASP A 391 30.73 3.19 -14.00
CA ASP A 391 30.99 1.88 -13.42
C ASP A 391 29.72 1.25 -12.78
N TYR A 392 28.56 1.87 -12.90
CA TYR A 392 27.30 1.30 -12.42
C TYR A 392 26.88 0.15 -13.34
N ASP A 393 26.86 -1.06 -12.82
CA ASP A 393 26.45 -2.28 -13.53
C ASP A 393 25.25 -3.00 -12.87
N GLY A 394 24.70 -2.41 -11.79
CA GLY A 394 23.58 -2.97 -11.04
C GLY A 394 23.97 -4.05 -10.02
N THR A 395 25.23 -4.48 -9.95
CA THR A 395 25.68 -5.55 -9.03
C THR A 395 25.87 -5.05 -7.59
N GLU A 396 26.24 -3.79 -7.42
CA GLU A 396 26.39 -3.16 -6.11
C GLU A 396 25.34 -2.06 -5.93
N SER A 397 24.92 -1.86 -4.66
CA SER A 397 23.96 -0.81 -4.34
C SER A 397 24.61 0.57 -4.27
N TYR A 398 23.97 1.56 -4.87
CA TYR A 398 24.43 2.95 -4.94
C TYR A 398 23.53 3.85 -4.09
N ALA A 399 24.06 4.95 -3.57
CA ALA A 399 23.24 6.00 -2.98
C ALA A 399 22.39 6.69 -4.06
N LEU A 400 21.28 7.28 -3.67
CA LEU A 400 20.45 8.13 -4.53
C LEU A 400 20.43 9.56 -3.96
N PHE A 401 20.59 10.55 -4.83
CA PHE A 401 20.47 11.95 -4.46
C PHE A 401 19.51 12.68 -5.38
N MET A 402 18.45 13.22 -4.79
CA MET A 402 17.45 14.07 -5.46
C MET A 402 17.80 15.53 -5.16
N THR A 403 18.12 16.32 -6.21
CA THR A 403 18.45 17.75 -6.06
C THR A 403 17.45 18.61 -6.84
N LEU A 404 16.69 19.43 -6.12
CA LEU A 404 15.61 20.23 -6.68
C LEU A 404 16.05 21.68 -6.88
N PRO A 405 15.72 22.24 -8.07
CA PRO A 405 16.28 23.51 -8.52
C PRO A 405 15.63 24.73 -7.85
N ARG A 406 16.32 25.85 -7.92
CA ARG A 406 15.69 27.15 -7.71
C ARG A 406 14.84 27.58 -8.90
N TYR A 407 14.21 28.75 -8.80
CA TYR A 407 13.26 29.31 -9.76
C TYR A 407 13.77 29.37 -11.23
N GLN A 408 15.07 29.44 -11.49
CA GLN A 408 15.64 29.40 -12.84
C GLN A 408 15.79 28.00 -13.44
N GLY A 409 15.43 26.96 -12.69
CA GLY A 409 15.54 25.58 -13.11
C GLY A 409 14.22 24.91 -13.56
N LEU A 410 13.14 25.69 -13.72
CA LEU A 410 11.88 25.15 -14.22
C LEU A 410 11.97 24.74 -15.69
N TYR A 411 11.20 23.72 -16.08
CA TYR A 411 11.26 23.13 -17.41
C TYR A 411 11.02 24.15 -18.53
N PHE A 412 10.05 25.05 -18.37
CA PHE A 412 9.75 26.08 -19.36
C PHE A 412 10.88 27.11 -19.58
N GLN A 413 11.86 27.14 -18.67
CA GLN A 413 13.02 28.06 -18.76
C GLN A 413 14.18 27.47 -19.57
N GLY A 414 14.10 26.21 -19.93
CA GLY A 414 15.02 25.53 -20.82
C GLY A 414 15.55 24.21 -20.24
N VAL A 415 15.75 23.26 -21.13
CA VAL A 415 16.29 21.95 -20.81
C VAL A 415 17.66 22.05 -20.16
N GLY A 416 17.84 21.37 -19.03
CA GLY A 416 19.10 21.31 -18.29
C GLY A 416 19.41 22.54 -17.45
N GLN A 417 18.55 23.58 -17.40
CA GLN A 417 18.81 24.77 -16.60
C GLN A 417 18.98 24.46 -15.11
N ASN A 418 18.24 23.48 -14.58
CA ASN A 418 18.35 23.04 -13.20
C ASN A 418 19.77 22.51 -12.81
N VAL A 419 20.49 21.88 -13.73
CA VAL A 419 21.88 21.43 -13.49
C VAL A 419 22.92 22.46 -13.95
N MET A 420 22.57 23.41 -14.82
CA MET A 420 23.48 24.46 -15.28
C MET A 420 23.61 25.61 -14.28
N THR A 421 22.58 25.85 -13.49
CA THR A 421 22.52 26.94 -12.51
C THR A 421 22.87 26.51 -11.08
N GLU A 422 22.86 25.19 -10.81
CA GLU A 422 23.10 24.63 -9.48
C GLU A 422 24.28 23.66 -9.50
N GLU A 423 25.04 23.62 -8.41
CA GLU A 423 26.21 22.73 -8.33
C GLU A 423 26.07 21.58 -7.33
N PHE A 424 24.92 21.45 -6.65
CA PHE A 424 24.71 20.40 -5.66
C PHE A 424 24.96 18.99 -6.22
N GLY A 425 24.43 18.68 -7.39
CA GLY A 425 24.63 17.40 -8.04
C GLY A 425 26.09 17.13 -8.43
N PHE A 426 26.87 18.16 -8.76
CA PHE A 426 28.29 17.98 -9.11
C PHE A 426 29.15 17.76 -7.88
N MET A 427 28.94 18.55 -6.83
CA MET A 427 29.74 18.48 -5.60
C MET A 427 29.41 17.25 -4.75
N ALA A 428 28.21 16.68 -4.90
CA ALA A 428 27.79 15.45 -4.22
C ALA A 428 28.72 14.26 -4.53
N ARG A 429 29.29 14.19 -5.73
CA ARG A 429 30.22 13.15 -6.17
C ARG A 429 31.48 13.07 -5.30
N ASP A 430 31.91 14.20 -4.72
CA ASP A 430 33.10 14.26 -3.87
C ASP A 430 32.88 13.59 -2.50
N TYR A 431 31.61 13.36 -2.11
CA TYR A 431 31.23 12.75 -0.83
C TYR A 431 30.95 11.26 -0.94
N ILE A 432 30.21 10.84 -1.98
CA ILE A 432 29.87 9.45 -2.21
C ILE A 432 30.10 9.13 -3.71
N PRO A 433 31.23 8.49 -4.08
CA PRO A 433 31.51 8.15 -5.50
C PRO A 433 30.45 7.24 -6.12
N LYS A 434 29.90 6.29 -5.36
CA LYS A 434 28.83 5.40 -5.80
C LYS A 434 27.46 6.01 -5.50
N MET A 435 27.06 6.99 -6.31
CA MET A 435 25.79 7.71 -6.16
C MET A 435 25.16 7.99 -7.52
N ILE A 436 23.91 7.65 -7.69
CA ILE A 436 23.05 8.14 -8.78
C ILE A 436 22.47 9.48 -8.36
N ILE A 437 22.53 10.48 -9.25
CA ILE A 437 22.08 11.84 -8.94
C ILE A 437 20.99 12.23 -9.95
N VAL A 438 19.84 12.63 -9.42
CA VAL A 438 18.66 12.97 -10.19
C VAL A 438 18.28 14.43 -9.92
N ALA A 439 18.16 15.19 -10.97
CA ALA A 439 17.72 16.58 -10.93
C ALA A 439 16.40 16.71 -11.71
N PRO A 440 15.25 16.66 -11.03
CA PRO A 440 13.94 16.85 -11.67
C PRO A 440 13.89 18.23 -12.33
N GLN A 441 13.25 18.30 -13.49
CA GLN A 441 12.99 19.57 -14.16
C GLN A 441 11.52 19.93 -13.97
N LEU A 442 11.23 20.64 -12.90
CA LEU A 442 9.90 20.88 -12.39
C LEU A 442 9.07 21.82 -13.27
N ASN A 443 7.76 21.74 -13.14
CA ASN A 443 6.81 22.63 -13.84
C ASN A 443 6.37 23.83 -12.98
N ASP A 444 6.35 23.65 -11.67
CA ASP A 444 5.97 24.64 -10.66
C ASP A 444 6.66 24.34 -9.30
N TRP A 445 6.21 24.96 -8.23
CA TRP A 445 6.68 24.74 -6.85
C TRP A 445 5.59 24.12 -5.97
N GLN A 446 4.50 23.58 -6.60
CA GLN A 446 3.29 23.16 -5.94
C GLN A 446 3.24 21.60 -5.80
N ASP A 447 2.06 21.12 -5.40
CA ASP A 447 1.84 19.70 -5.14
C ASP A 447 2.02 18.81 -6.37
N THR A 448 1.78 19.31 -7.59
CA THR A 448 2.01 18.57 -8.82
C THR A 448 3.48 18.18 -8.96
N SER A 449 4.39 19.16 -8.85
CA SER A 449 5.83 18.90 -8.91
C SER A 449 6.31 18.09 -7.71
N ALA A 450 5.68 18.21 -6.54
CA ALA A 450 5.98 17.35 -5.39
C ALA A 450 5.62 15.87 -5.69
N ARG A 451 4.43 15.58 -6.22
CA ARG A 451 4.04 14.22 -6.62
C ARG A 451 4.91 13.68 -7.76
N GLN A 452 5.26 14.51 -8.73
CA GLN A 452 6.21 14.15 -9.79
C GLN A 452 7.58 13.78 -9.23
N THR A 453 8.07 14.52 -8.23
CA THR A 453 9.34 14.21 -7.54
C THR A 453 9.25 12.87 -6.78
N ILE A 454 8.12 12.59 -6.12
CA ILE A 454 7.86 11.30 -5.46
C ILE A 454 7.88 10.17 -6.50
N ALA A 455 7.10 10.27 -7.57
CA ALA A 455 7.03 9.25 -8.62
C ALA A 455 8.40 9.00 -9.27
N LEU A 456 9.19 10.06 -9.48
CA LEU A 456 10.54 9.95 -10.01
C LEU A 456 11.49 9.27 -9.01
N THR A 457 11.38 9.57 -7.72
CA THR A 457 12.18 8.90 -6.68
C THR A 457 11.86 7.41 -6.63
N GLU A 458 10.58 7.05 -6.62
CA GLU A 458 10.12 5.66 -6.64
C GLU A 458 10.60 4.92 -7.89
N TYR A 459 10.56 5.55 -9.06
CA TYR A 459 11.12 4.99 -10.29
C TYR A 459 12.60 4.59 -10.13
N PHE A 460 13.42 5.46 -9.54
CA PHE A 460 14.85 5.14 -9.33
C PHE A 460 15.03 4.05 -8.28
N LEU A 461 14.23 4.03 -7.22
CA LEU A 461 14.27 3.00 -6.17
C LEU A 461 13.83 1.62 -6.69
N ASP A 462 12.98 1.57 -7.69
CA ASP A 462 12.45 0.32 -8.26
C ASP A 462 13.28 -0.19 -9.44
N THR A 463 13.97 0.72 -10.14
CA THR A 463 14.67 0.38 -11.39
C THR A 463 16.17 0.14 -11.18
N TYR A 464 16.77 0.84 -10.21
CA TYR A 464 18.19 0.78 -9.95
C TYR A 464 18.49 0.10 -8.63
N ASN A 465 19.64 -0.55 -8.51
CA ASN A 465 20.11 -1.12 -7.24
C ASN A 465 20.53 0.02 -6.29
N ILE A 466 19.56 0.55 -5.51
CA ILE A 466 19.76 1.66 -4.58
C ILE A 466 19.83 1.16 -3.15
N ASP A 467 20.84 1.61 -2.42
CA ASP A 467 20.91 1.49 -0.96
C ASP A 467 19.84 2.39 -0.33
N ARG A 468 18.70 1.81 0.05
CA ARG A 468 17.57 2.55 0.64
C ARG A 468 17.90 3.24 1.98
N SER A 469 19.03 2.90 2.61
CA SER A 469 19.53 3.62 3.77
C SER A 469 20.30 4.91 3.39
N ARG A 470 20.49 5.21 2.10
CA ARG A 470 21.27 6.32 1.56
C ARG A 470 20.54 7.05 0.42
N VAL A 471 19.32 7.46 0.68
CA VAL A 471 18.49 8.26 -0.25
C VAL A 471 18.41 9.69 0.27
N TYR A 472 19.11 10.60 -0.37
CA TYR A 472 19.24 11.98 0.08
C TYR A 472 18.43 12.93 -0.77
N ALA A 473 17.97 14.01 -0.15
CA ALA A 473 17.26 15.09 -0.84
C ALA A 473 17.84 16.46 -0.50
N GLU A 474 17.85 17.32 -1.50
CA GLU A 474 18.17 18.74 -1.35
C GLU A 474 17.15 19.56 -2.14
N GLY A 475 16.81 20.75 -1.63
CA GLY A 475 16.00 21.73 -2.34
C GLY A 475 16.41 23.15 -2.04
N TYR A 476 16.70 23.90 -3.11
CA TYR A 476 17.12 25.28 -3.03
C TYR A 476 16.01 26.23 -3.48
N SER A 477 15.69 27.25 -2.66
CA SER A 477 14.66 28.25 -2.98
C SER A 477 13.30 27.57 -3.30
N GLY A 478 12.74 27.76 -4.49
CA GLY A 478 11.49 27.12 -4.92
C GLY A 478 11.56 25.58 -4.88
N GLY A 479 12.71 24.97 -5.19
CA GLY A 479 12.91 23.54 -5.01
C GLY A 479 12.79 23.10 -3.56
N GLY A 480 13.16 23.95 -2.60
CA GLY A 480 12.94 23.70 -1.18
C GLY A 480 11.47 23.76 -0.77
N GLU A 481 10.65 24.65 -1.39
CA GLU A 481 9.21 24.64 -1.20
C GLU A 481 8.62 23.31 -1.67
N THR A 482 8.95 22.88 -2.89
CA THR A 482 8.50 21.59 -3.43
C THR A 482 8.97 20.41 -2.58
N MET A 483 10.26 20.36 -2.21
CA MET A 483 10.80 19.25 -1.42
C MET A 483 10.21 19.19 -0.02
N SER A 484 9.85 20.32 0.58
CA SER A 484 9.14 20.36 1.87
C SER A 484 7.74 19.74 1.77
N ARG A 485 7.06 19.89 0.62
CA ARG A 485 5.78 19.21 0.33
C ARG A 485 5.98 17.71 0.16
N VAL A 486 7.05 17.29 -0.52
CA VAL A 486 7.45 15.86 -0.60
C VAL A 486 7.67 15.30 0.80
N MET A 487 8.38 16.02 1.69
CA MET A 487 8.58 15.61 3.08
C MET A 487 7.27 15.58 3.89
N GLY A 488 6.27 16.35 3.51
CA GLY A 488 4.93 16.30 4.10
C GLY A 488 4.07 15.14 3.57
N MET A 489 4.46 14.51 2.46
CA MET A 489 3.71 13.42 1.81
C MET A 489 4.41 12.06 1.97
N ARG A 490 5.70 11.95 1.62
CA ARG A 490 6.48 10.71 1.56
C ARG A 490 7.90 10.87 2.12
N PRO A 491 8.03 11.29 3.39
CA PRO A 491 9.35 11.39 4.03
C PRO A 491 10.05 10.03 4.16
N ASP A 492 9.27 8.95 4.18
CA ASP A 492 9.73 7.57 4.27
C ASP A 492 10.70 7.16 3.15
N LEU A 493 10.63 7.80 1.99
CA LEU A 493 11.53 7.55 0.87
C LEU A 493 12.98 8.03 1.14
N TYR A 494 13.18 8.94 2.08
CA TYR A 494 14.44 9.66 2.22
C TYR A 494 15.17 9.37 3.55
N THR A 495 16.49 9.43 3.47
CA THR A 495 17.38 9.28 4.62
C THR A 495 17.62 10.60 5.33
N ALA A 496 17.73 11.69 4.58
CA ALA A 496 17.91 13.04 5.11
C ALA A 496 17.52 14.09 4.07
N TYR A 497 17.16 15.27 4.55
CA TYR A 497 16.79 16.41 3.73
C TYR A 497 17.59 17.68 4.09
N LEU A 498 18.17 18.32 3.08
CA LEU A 498 18.83 19.62 3.18
C LEU A 498 17.94 20.68 2.52
N GLN A 499 17.41 21.59 3.30
CA GLN A 499 16.67 22.76 2.82
C GLN A 499 17.56 23.98 2.76
N CYS A 500 17.75 24.56 1.57
CA CYS A 500 18.60 25.70 1.34
C CYS A 500 17.81 26.94 0.94
N SER A 501 17.99 28.07 1.66
CA SER A 501 17.41 29.40 1.34
C SER A 501 15.95 29.30 0.89
N SER A 502 15.08 28.69 1.69
CA SER A 502 13.69 28.40 1.34
C SER A 502 12.75 28.52 2.53
N GLN A 503 11.45 28.39 2.25
CA GLN A 503 10.40 28.23 3.24
C GLN A 503 9.87 26.78 3.24
N TRP A 504 9.14 26.41 4.29
CA TRP A 504 8.52 25.09 4.40
C TRP A 504 7.02 25.19 4.14
N ASP A 505 6.55 24.51 3.12
CA ASP A 505 5.14 24.50 2.70
C ASP A 505 4.42 23.18 2.99
N GLY A 506 5.16 22.13 3.36
CA GLY A 506 4.64 20.80 3.65
C GLY A 506 4.05 20.64 5.05
N ASN A 507 3.43 19.50 5.29
CA ASN A 507 3.00 19.10 6.63
C ASN A 507 4.21 18.66 7.47
N TYR A 508 4.33 19.16 8.69
CA TYR A 508 5.40 18.80 9.61
C TYR A 508 5.23 17.41 10.26
N THR A 509 3.99 16.93 10.37
CA THR A 509 3.68 15.70 11.13
C THR A 509 4.37 14.48 10.55
N GLU A 510 4.36 14.35 9.23
CA GLU A 510 4.87 13.14 8.58
C GLU A 510 6.39 13.04 8.65
N VAL A 511 7.12 14.15 8.48
CA VAL A 511 8.58 14.16 8.63
C VAL A 511 9.00 13.86 10.08
N VAL A 512 8.19 14.29 11.05
CA VAL A 512 8.42 14.00 12.48
C VAL A 512 8.21 12.53 12.79
N LYS A 513 7.11 11.95 12.32
CA LYS A 513 6.82 10.50 12.48
C LYS A 513 7.90 9.63 11.85
N ALA A 514 8.32 9.98 10.65
CA ALA A 514 9.34 9.22 9.91
C ALA A 514 10.78 9.44 10.46
N ARG A 515 10.95 10.39 11.39
CA ARG A 515 12.26 10.73 11.98
C ARG A 515 13.33 11.07 10.94
N VAL A 516 12.94 11.67 9.82
CA VAL A 516 13.88 12.07 8.78
C VAL A 516 14.69 13.28 9.26
N PRO A 517 16.03 13.18 9.32
CA PRO A 517 16.88 14.31 9.65
C PRO A 517 16.72 15.46 8.65
N VAL A 518 16.57 16.69 9.15
CA VAL A 518 16.42 17.91 8.35
C VAL A 518 17.47 18.95 8.76
N TYR A 519 18.14 19.50 7.76
CA TYR A 519 19.06 20.62 7.93
C TYR A 519 18.54 21.85 7.18
N PHE A 520 18.37 22.95 7.89
CA PHE A 520 18.01 24.24 7.33
C PHE A 520 19.27 25.10 7.19
N ALA A 521 19.65 25.46 5.97
CA ALA A 521 20.75 26.38 5.65
C ALA A 521 20.20 27.65 5.01
N ILE A 522 20.40 28.81 5.64
CA ILE A 522 19.88 30.08 5.14
C ILE A 522 20.76 31.26 5.60
N GLY A 523 20.83 32.32 4.79
CA GLY A 523 21.49 33.57 5.20
C GLY A 523 20.62 34.35 6.19
N GLU A 524 21.28 35.02 7.20
CA GLU A 524 20.56 35.84 8.18
C GLU A 524 19.76 36.98 7.54
N LYS A 525 20.19 37.43 6.37
CA LYS A 525 19.60 38.52 5.58
C LYS A 525 19.27 38.04 4.15
N ASP A 526 18.83 36.80 4.03
CA ASP A 526 18.31 36.30 2.74
C ASP A 526 17.30 37.29 2.18
N GLU A 527 17.55 37.80 0.97
CA GLU A 527 16.81 38.92 0.40
C GLU A 527 15.42 38.55 -0.09
N TYR A 528 15.13 37.24 -0.23
CA TYR A 528 13.83 36.79 -0.74
C TYR A 528 12.92 36.27 0.38
N TYR A 529 13.37 35.27 1.15
CA TYR A 529 12.56 34.70 2.24
C TYR A 529 12.85 35.33 3.61
N GLY A 530 14.05 35.89 3.81
CA GLY A 530 14.54 36.13 5.15
C GLY A 530 14.82 34.83 5.90
N SER A 531 15.35 34.88 7.10
CA SER A 531 15.62 33.67 7.91
C SER A 531 14.44 33.20 8.77
N GLU A 532 13.36 33.97 8.88
CA GLU A 532 12.23 33.66 9.76
C GLU A 532 11.40 32.42 9.32
N PRO A 533 11.10 32.19 8.02
CA PRO A 533 10.38 30.99 7.62
C PRO A 533 11.10 29.69 8.01
N SER A 534 12.43 29.60 7.79
CA SER A 534 13.22 28.44 8.21
C SER A 534 13.25 28.28 9.73
N ARG A 535 13.34 29.40 10.50
CA ARG A 535 13.27 29.40 11.96
C ARG A 535 11.91 28.90 12.46
N ASN A 536 10.82 29.32 11.81
CA ASN A 536 9.46 28.92 12.17
C ASN A 536 9.24 27.43 11.89
N ALA A 537 9.72 26.91 10.77
CA ALA A 537 9.68 25.49 10.44
C ALA A 537 10.48 24.65 11.44
N TYR A 538 11.71 25.06 11.72
CA TYR A 538 12.54 24.43 12.76
C TYR A 538 11.81 24.35 14.10
N ASN A 539 11.28 25.48 14.58
CA ASN A 539 10.58 25.55 15.87
C ASN A 539 9.32 24.67 15.90
N ALA A 540 8.59 24.62 14.78
CA ALA A 540 7.39 23.77 14.67
C ALA A 540 7.74 22.28 14.74
N ILE A 541 8.75 21.83 13.99
CA ILE A 541 9.22 20.45 13.99
C ILE A 541 9.82 20.10 15.36
N HIS A 542 10.64 20.97 15.94
CA HIS A 542 11.24 20.79 17.27
C HIS A 542 10.15 20.56 18.34
N LYS A 543 9.11 21.40 18.32
CA LYS A 543 7.99 21.29 19.26
C LYS A 543 7.25 19.96 19.12
N LEU A 544 7.07 19.46 17.90
CA LEU A 544 6.44 18.16 17.66
C LEU A 544 7.30 17.02 18.21
N TYR A 545 8.61 17.07 18.04
CA TYR A 545 9.53 16.09 18.63
C TYR A 545 9.52 16.14 20.19
N GLU A 546 9.43 17.34 20.79
CA GLU A 546 9.24 17.47 22.24
C GLU A 546 7.92 16.82 22.71
N GLN A 547 6.85 16.97 21.94
CA GLN A 547 5.55 16.35 22.23
C GLN A 547 5.58 14.84 22.15
N GLU A 548 6.45 14.29 21.27
CA GLU A 548 6.73 12.84 21.20
C GLU A 548 7.69 12.36 22.28
N GLY A 549 8.16 13.24 23.16
CA GLY A 549 9.00 12.90 24.30
C GLY A 549 10.50 12.79 24.01
N LEU A 550 10.99 13.29 22.87
CA LEU A 550 12.40 13.28 22.58
C LEU A 550 13.15 14.28 23.45
N SER A 551 14.35 13.91 23.89
CA SER A 551 15.27 14.82 24.53
C SER A 551 15.90 15.78 23.51
N ASN A 552 16.36 16.96 23.98
CA ASN A 552 17.04 17.92 23.11
C ASN A 552 18.23 17.29 22.36
N SER A 553 18.96 16.38 22.99
CA SER A 553 20.09 15.70 22.34
C SER A 553 19.69 14.71 21.24
N GLU A 554 18.48 14.20 21.27
CA GLU A 554 17.90 13.39 20.20
C GLU A 554 17.40 14.28 19.07
N ILE A 555 16.74 15.39 19.42
CA ILE A 555 16.27 16.38 18.45
C ILE A 555 17.44 17.00 17.69
N ASP A 556 18.53 17.39 18.38
CA ASP A 556 19.74 17.99 17.77
C ASP A 556 20.41 17.07 16.73
N ARG A 557 20.18 15.76 16.79
CA ARG A 557 20.64 14.80 15.78
C ARG A 557 19.74 14.75 14.54
N LEU A 558 18.47 15.08 14.71
CA LEU A 558 17.47 15.05 13.66
C LEU A 558 17.22 16.41 13.02
N LEU A 559 17.53 17.50 13.72
CA LEU A 559 17.08 18.82 13.29
C LEU A 559 18.17 19.86 13.50
N VAL A 560 18.61 20.50 12.42
CA VAL A 560 19.66 21.53 12.46
C VAL A 560 19.12 22.82 11.83
N LEU A 561 19.35 23.95 12.51
CA LEU A 561 19.08 25.29 11.97
C LEU A 561 20.40 26.05 11.89
N ASP A 562 20.92 26.25 10.70
CA ASP A 562 22.16 26.95 10.40
C ASP A 562 21.86 28.28 9.69
N ILE A 563 21.72 29.33 10.46
CA ILE A 563 21.56 30.69 9.94
C ILE A 563 22.94 31.32 9.78
N LYS A 564 23.44 31.37 8.55
CA LYS A 564 24.74 31.93 8.21
C LYS A 564 24.76 33.43 8.39
N PRO A 565 25.75 33.96 9.16
CA PRO A 565 25.87 35.40 9.36
C PRO A 565 26.27 36.12 8.06
N THR A 566 26.01 37.42 7.96
CA THR A 566 26.40 38.23 6.79
C THR A 566 27.88 38.13 6.46
N SER A 567 28.75 37.95 7.49
CA SER A 567 30.19 37.77 7.31
C SER A 567 30.55 36.50 6.52
N TYR A 568 29.74 35.44 6.58
CA TYR A 568 29.94 34.21 5.81
C TYR A 568 29.88 34.48 4.30
N PHE A 569 28.99 35.36 3.87
CA PHE A 569 28.84 35.77 2.46
C PHE A 569 29.84 36.86 2.06
N SER A 570 30.03 37.89 2.90
CA SER A 570 30.87 39.00 2.58
C SER A 570 32.38 38.67 2.55
N SER A 571 32.82 37.60 3.26
CA SER A 571 34.20 37.10 3.14
C SER A 571 34.52 36.58 1.74
N GLU A 572 33.51 36.13 0.99
CA GLU A 572 33.62 35.69 -0.40
C GLU A 572 33.19 36.76 -1.43
N GLY A 573 33.03 38.02 -0.96
CA GLY A 573 32.62 39.15 -1.80
C GLY A 573 31.15 39.12 -2.25
N ILE A 574 30.33 38.30 -1.60
CA ILE A 574 28.91 38.10 -1.93
C ILE A 574 28.04 39.05 -1.10
N SER A 575 27.19 39.82 -1.78
CA SER A 575 26.22 40.73 -1.15
C SER A 575 24.79 40.18 -1.19
N ASN A 576 24.41 39.40 -2.23
CA ASN A 576 23.12 38.79 -2.36
C ASN A 576 23.13 37.38 -1.77
N GLN A 577 22.63 37.26 -0.52
CA GLN A 577 22.67 36.00 0.23
C GLN A 577 21.72 34.94 -0.36
N HIS A 578 20.53 35.36 -0.87
CA HIS A 578 19.62 34.47 -1.54
C HIS A 578 20.18 33.97 -2.86
N GLY A 579 20.62 34.85 -3.71
CA GLY A 579 21.03 34.49 -5.07
C GLY A 579 22.32 33.65 -5.15
N TYR A 580 23.20 33.73 -4.16
CA TYR A 580 24.49 33.03 -4.13
C TYR A 580 24.66 32.09 -2.92
N GLY A 581 23.61 31.92 -2.09
CA GLY A 581 23.65 31.03 -0.95
C GLY A 581 23.97 29.59 -1.35
N GLY A 582 23.31 29.07 -2.37
CA GLY A 582 23.54 27.71 -2.89
C GLY A 582 24.99 27.47 -3.29
N TYR A 583 25.65 28.46 -3.93
CA TYR A 583 27.06 28.37 -4.30
C TYR A 583 28.00 28.18 -3.10
N LEU A 584 27.71 28.85 -1.97
CA LEU A 584 28.51 28.70 -0.73
C LEU A 584 28.12 27.42 0.03
N PHE A 585 26.81 27.12 0.15
CA PHE A 585 26.34 25.98 0.93
C PHE A 585 26.84 24.64 0.37
N VAL A 586 26.88 24.52 -0.96
CA VAL A 586 27.38 23.30 -1.61
C VAL A 586 28.89 23.08 -1.37
N ARG A 587 29.65 24.13 -1.08
CA ARG A 587 31.08 24.09 -0.75
C ARG A 587 31.37 24.01 0.74
N ASP A 588 30.34 24.18 1.56
CA ASP A 588 30.50 24.09 3.03
C ASP A 588 30.49 22.61 3.44
N LYS A 589 31.64 22.11 3.86
CA LYS A 589 31.83 20.72 4.28
C LYS A 589 30.98 20.32 5.49
N ASN A 590 30.58 21.29 6.31
CA ASN A 590 29.71 21.01 7.45
C ASN A 590 28.29 20.73 6.97
N ILE A 591 27.80 21.47 5.98
CA ILE A 591 26.47 21.29 5.40
C ILE A 591 26.40 19.97 4.60
N MET A 592 27.23 19.85 3.57
CA MET A 592 27.20 18.69 2.69
C MET A 592 27.68 17.41 3.39
N GLY A 593 28.68 17.52 4.28
CA GLY A 593 29.16 16.40 5.11
C GLY A 593 28.10 15.90 6.10
N TRP A 594 27.27 16.82 6.64
CA TRP A 594 26.14 16.43 7.47
C TRP A 594 25.12 15.63 6.66
N LEU A 595 24.72 16.11 5.46
CA LEU A 595 23.74 15.45 4.62
C LEU A 595 24.17 14.02 4.27
N PHE A 596 25.36 13.88 3.67
CA PHE A 596 25.85 12.58 3.19
C PHE A 596 26.41 11.67 4.30
N GLY A 597 26.55 12.20 5.52
CA GLY A 597 26.88 11.42 6.71
C GLY A 597 25.70 10.73 7.37
N GLN A 598 24.46 11.02 6.95
CA GLN A 598 23.26 10.38 7.49
C GLN A 598 23.08 8.99 6.88
N ILE A 599 22.64 8.05 7.72
CA ILE A 599 22.29 6.68 7.32
C ILE A 599 20.98 6.35 8.02
N LYS A 600 19.97 5.97 7.24
CA LYS A 600 18.67 5.51 7.75
C LYS A 600 18.87 4.17 8.47
N LYS A 601 18.37 4.09 9.70
CA LYS A 601 18.50 2.88 10.53
C LYS A 601 17.31 1.97 10.36
#